data_4e15623d72779b1e6834728b02c99ee1
#
_entry.id   4e15623d72779b1e6834728b02c99ee1
#
_cell.length_a   1.000
_cell.length_b   1.000
_cell.length_c   1.000
_cell.angle_alpha   90.00
_cell.angle_beta   90.00
_cell.angle_gamma   90.00
#
_symmetry.space_group_name_H-M   'P 1'
#
loop_
_entity.id
_entity.type
_entity.pdbx_description
1 polymer ?
#
loop_
_entity_poly.entity_id
_entity_poly.type
_entity_poly.pdbx_seq_one_letter_code
_entity_poly.pdbx_strand_id
1 'polypeptide(L)'
;MSKIRVIIIGAAGRDFHNFNVIYRNNPLYEVVAFTAAQIPDIDGRKYPASLAGELYPNGIPIYSENELEELIKKLNVDECVLSYSDLPYETVMHIGSRVIAAGAKFSMMGSYPTMLKSTKPVISVCAVRTGCGKSQTTRAIVKELMSNGKKVVSVRHPMPYGDLEAQKVQRFASIEDLHKHKCTIEEMEEYEPHIAMGSVIYAGVDYEAILKEAEKEADIIIWDGGNNDMPFYKPDLSVVVVDPLRPGHEISYYPGEVNLRMADIIVINKIDSAYPDDVDFVLENIRNYNPKAQVIFAASAIMVDNPELILNKNVLVIEDGPTLTHGEMKIGAGTVAANRFGAKSLIDPRPYAVGKIAETFEIYPEIGTLLPAMGYGEKQMKDLEATINTTECDSVVIATPIDLNRFININKPSTRVYYELAEIGIPNIKTIIKNFLK
;
A
#
# COMPACT_ATOMS: atom_id res chain seq x y z
N MET A 1 -3.23 8.95 39.80
CA MET A 1 -3.44 9.85 38.66
C MET A 1 -4.49 9.20 37.76
N SER A 2 -5.42 9.99 37.19
CA SER A 2 -6.32 9.46 36.16
C SER A 2 -5.50 9.08 34.92
N LYS A 3 -5.89 8.00 34.24
CA LYS A 3 -5.29 7.62 32.97
C LYS A 3 -5.63 8.64 31.90
N ILE A 4 -4.73 8.87 30.94
CA ILE A 4 -5.00 9.65 29.73
C ILE A 4 -5.86 8.79 28.81
N ARG A 5 -7.05 9.26 28.46
CA ARG A 5 -8.01 8.54 27.60
C ARG A 5 -7.77 8.89 26.14
N VAL A 6 -7.51 7.87 25.32
CA VAL A 6 -7.05 8.05 23.95
C VAL A 6 -8.02 7.40 22.96
N ILE A 7 -8.35 8.11 21.88
CA ILE A 7 -8.84 7.51 20.63
C ILE A 7 -7.70 7.46 19.62
N ILE A 8 -7.51 6.28 18.99
CA ILE A 8 -6.61 6.14 17.85
C ILE A 8 -7.47 6.25 16.58
N ILE A 9 -7.16 7.26 15.75
CA ILE A 9 -7.84 7.50 14.48
C ILE A 9 -7.17 6.63 13.42
N GLY A 10 -7.82 5.53 13.05
CA GLY A 10 -7.36 4.46 12.20
C GLY A 10 -7.64 3.08 12.79
N ALA A 11 -7.81 2.05 11.95
CA ALA A 11 -8.06 0.66 12.38
C ALA A 11 -7.60 -0.36 11.32
N ALA A 12 -6.38 -0.19 10.76
CA ALA A 12 -5.94 -1.01 9.64
C ALA A 12 -4.49 -1.53 9.69
N GLY A 13 -3.57 -0.76 10.24
CA GLY A 13 -2.15 -1.13 10.21
C GLY A 13 -1.32 -0.29 11.18
N ARG A 14 -1.04 0.96 10.84
CA ARG A 14 -0.28 1.91 11.68
C ARG A 14 -0.90 2.10 13.06
N ASP A 15 -2.20 2.20 13.12
CA ASP A 15 -3.01 2.33 14.30
C ASP A 15 -2.83 1.16 15.29
N PHE A 16 -2.98 -0.07 14.82
CA PHE A 16 -2.72 -1.27 15.65
C PHE A 16 -1.24 -1.38 16.05
N HIS A 17 -0.33 -1.00 15.17
CA HIS A 17 1.08 -0.96 15.50
C HIS A 17 1.39 0.08 16.58
N ASN A 18 0.89 1.31 16.45
CA ASN A 18 1.03 2.37 17.44
C ASN A 18 0.46 1.92 18.79
N PHE A 19 -0.73 1.29 18.79
CA PHE A 19 -1.30 0.71 19.99
C PHE A 19 -0.36 -0.33 20.63
N ASN A 20 0.09 -1.30 19.85
CA ASN A 20 0.93 -2.40 20.33
C ASN A 20 2.24 -1.92 20.93
N VAL A 21 2.87 -0.89 20.34
CA VAL A 21 4.19 -0.41 20.76
C VAL A 21 4.12 0.60 21.89
N ILE A 22 3.12 1.50 21.90
CA ILE A 22 3.08 2.66 22.80
C ILE A 22 2.09 2.45 23.95
N TYR A 23 0.92 1.84 23.69
CA TYR A 23 -0.21 1.86 24.61
C TYR A 23 -0.50 0.52 25.28
N ARG A 24 -0.30 -0.62 24.59
CA ARG A 24 -0.75 -1.95 25.02
C ARG A 24 -0.39 -2.29 26.46
N ASN A 25 0.84 -1.99 26.87
CA ASN A 25 1.36 -2.30 28.21
C ASN A 25 1.64 -1.05 29.05
N ASN A 26 1.07 0.11 28.66
CA ASN A 26 1.35 1.38 29.34
C ASN A 26 0.19 1.77 30.27
N PRO A 27 0.34 1.65 31.60
CA PRO A 27 -0.74 1.91 32.55
C PRO A 27 -1.12 3.39 32.67
N LEU A 28 -0.35 4.32 32.09
CA LEU A 28 -0.65 5.75 32.09
C LEU A 28 -1.77 6.11 31.11
N TYR A 29 -2.03 5.25 30.12
CA TYR A 29 -3.00 5.48 29.07
C TYR A 29 -4.13 4.46 29.12
N GLU A 30 -5.27 4.85 28.58
CA GLU A 30 -6.41 4.01 28.28
C GLU A 30 -6.88 4.29 26.87
N VAL A 31 -6.61 3.40 25.91
CA VAL A 31 -7.16 3.49 24.57
C VAL A 31 -8.63 3.03 24.65
N VAL A 32 -9.54 3.96 24.47
CA VAL A 32 -10.98 3.73 24.63
C VAL A 32 -11.67 3.31 23.34
N ALA A 33 -11.10 3.66 22.19
CA ALA A 33 -11.62 3.30 20.88
C ALA A 33 -10.54 3.43 19.78
N PHE A 34 -10.78 2.71 18.68
CA PHE A 34 -10.28 3.04 17.34
C PHE A 34 -11.42 3.63 16.52
N THR A 35 -11.09 4.41 15.47
CA THR A 35 -12.06 4.79 14.45
C THR A 35 -11.65 4.29 13.07
N ALA A 36 -12.60 4.03 12.19
CA ALA A 36 -12.37 3.51 10.85
C ALA A 36 -13.08 4.38 9.80
N ALA A 37 -12.35 4.74 8.73
CA ALA A 37 -12.89 5.45 7.59
C ALA A 37 -12.45 4.82 6.25
N GLN A 38 -11.24 4.27 6.19
CA GLN A 38 -10.62 3.81 4.94
C GLN A 38 -10.89 2.34 4.61
N ILE A 39 -11.36 1.54 5.58
CA ILE A 39 -11.58 0.10 5.40
C ILE A 39 -13.06 -0.21 5.53
N PRO A 40 -13.69 -0.77 4.49
CA PRO A 40 -15.07 -1.23 4.56
C PRO A 40 -15.28 -2.30 5.64
N ASP A 41 -16.45 -2.30 6.25
CA ASP A 41 -16.93 -3.35 7.17
C ASP A 41 -16.07 -3.61 8.42
N ILE A 42 -15.19 -2.67 8.81
CA ILE A 42 -14.38 -2.80 10.04
C ILE A 42 -15.03 -2.08 11.24
N ASP A 43 -15.84 -1.07 11.02
CA ASP A 43 -16.60 -0.39 12.06
C ASP A 43 -17.60 -1.35 12.74
N GLY A 44 -17.85 -1.14 14.04
CA GLY A 44 -18.65 -2.03 14.86
C GLY A 44 -17.94 -3.33 15.31
N ARG A 45 -16.69 -3.56 14.88
CA ARG A 45 -15.83 -4.66 15.33
C ARG A 45 -15.04 -4.25 16.57
N LYS A 46 -14.23 -5.19 17.07
CA LYS A 46 -13.29 -4.93 18.17
C LYS A 46 -11.89 -5.40 17.79
N TYR A 47 -10.90 -4.64 18.24
CA TYR A 47 -9.54 -5.17 18.35
C TYR A 47 -9.54 -6.23 19.46
N PRO A 48 -9.19 -7.49 19.17
CA PRO A 48 -9.44 -8.60 20.10
C PRO A 48 -8.66 -8.50 21.41
N ALA A 49 -9.26 -8.98 22.51
CA ALA A 49 -8.62 -8.98 23.81
C ALA A 49 -7.29 -9.76 23.85
N SER A 50 -7.20 -10.87 23.08
CA SER A 50 -5.99 -11.68 22.94
C SER A 50 -4.81 -10.93 22.33
N LEU A 51 -5.08 -9.90 21.49
CA LEU A 51 -4.09 -9.02 20.89
C LEU A 51 -3.89 -7.73 21.71
N ALA A 52 -4.95 -7.27 22.38
CA ALA A 52 -4.95 -6.03 23.16
C ALA A 52 -4.17 -6.14 24.48
N GLY A 53 -4.03 -7.35 25.03
CA GLY A 53 -3.25 -7.62 26.24
C GLY A 53 -4.02 -7.40 27.55
N GLU A 54 -3.32 -7.62 28.68
CA GLU A 54 -3.93 -7.71 30.02
C GLU A 54 -4.64 -6.43 30.48
N LEU A 55 -4.20 -5.26 30.03
CA LEU A 55 -4.85 -3.98 30.36
C LEU A 55 -6.20 -3.77 29.65
N TYR A 56 -6.51 -4.59 28.62
CA TYR A 56 -7.69 -4.50 27.79
C TYR A 56 -8.45 -5.84 27.67
N PRO A 57 -8.92 -6.40 28.78
CA PRO A 57 -9.49 -7.77 28.82
C PRO A 57 -10.77 -7.95 28.00
N ASN A 58 -11.41 -6.85 27.59
CA ASN A 58 -12.63 -6.86 26.78
C ASN A 58 -12.35 -6.50 25.30
N GLY A 59 -11.06 -6.33 24.91
CA GLY A 59 -10.67 -5.75 23.63
C GLY A 59 -10.99 -4.25 23.56
N ILE A 60 -10.78 -3.67 22.38
CA ILE A 60 -11.00 -2.24 22.14
C ILE A 60 -12.00 -2.08 20.99
N PRO A 61 -13.11 -1.33 21.17
CA PRO A 61 -14.11 -1.15 20.12
C PRO A 61 -13.57 -0.31 18.96
N ILE A 62 -14.09 -0.58 17.75
CA ILE A 62 -13.83 0.15 16.53
C ILE A 62 -15.13 0.80 16.10
N TYR A 63 -15.15 2.11 15.94
CA TYR A 63 -16.32 2.90 15.54
C TYR A 63 -16.12 3.54 14.18
N SER A 64 -17.20 4.01 13.56
CA SER A 64 -17.10 4.86 12.39
C SER A 64 -16.43 6.20 12.75
N GLU A 65 -15.53 6.70 11.89
CA GLU A 65 -14.90 8.01 12.09
C GLU A 65 -15.93 9.17 12.05
N ASN A 66 -17.09 8.95 11.45
CA ASN A 66 -18.16 9.93 11.46
C ASN A 66 -18.72 10.23 12.87
N GLU A 67 -18.49 9.33 13.83
CA GLU A 67 -18.89 9.47 15.23
C GLU A 67 -17.82 10.17 16.10
N LEU A 68 -16.69 10.60 15.54
CA LEU A 68 -15.49 11.03 16.28
C LEU A 68 -15.80 12.12 17.33
N GLU A 69 -16.52 13.18 16.98
CA GLU A 69 -16.83 14.30 17.88
C GLU A 69 -17.78 13.89 19.01
N GLU A 70 -18.71 12.97 18.72
CA GLU A 70 -19.62 12.42 19.74
C GLU A 70 -18.86 11.49 20.69
N LEU A 71 -17.99 10.64 20.17
CA LEU A 71 -17.15 9.73 20.95
C LEU A 71 -16.20 10.49 21.89
N ILE A 72 -15.58 11.59 21.42
CA ILE A 72 -14.74 12.44 22.27
C ILE A 72 -15.49 12.88 23.53
N LYS A 73 -16.70 13.37 23.37
CA LYS A 73 -17.53 13.84 24.49
C LYS A 73 -18.03 12.69 25.37
N LYS A 74 -18.61 11.65 24.75
CA LYS A 74 -19.22 10.50 25.43
C LYS A 74 -18.22 9.70 26.25
N LEU A 75 -17.00 9.53 25.72
CA LEU A 75 -15.94 8.75 26.36
C LEU A 75 -14.97 9.61 27.16
N ASN A 76 -15.19 10.92 27.30
CA ASN A 76 -14.29 11.86 27.98
C ASN A 76 -12.84 11.69 27.52
N VAL A 77 -12.60 11.88 26.23
CA VAL A 77 -11.31 11.64 25.58
C VAL A 77 -10.39 12.84 25.80
N ASP A 78 -9.16 12.58 26.25
CA ASP A 78 -8.14 13.60 26.43
C ASP A 78 -7.34 13.85 25.15
N GLU A 79 -7.09 12.79 24.36
CA GLU A 79 -6.20 12.84 23.20
C GLU A 79 -6.70 11.96 22.06
N CYS A 80 -6.66 12.48 20.83
CA CYS A 80 -6.87 11.72 19.60
C CYS A 80 -5.56 11.66 18.82
N VAL A 81 -5.14 10.45 18.46
CA VAL A 81 -3.88 10.18 17.75
C VAL A 81 -4.16 9.78 16.32
N LEU A 82 -3.74 10.60 15.35
CA LEU A 82 -3.88 10.25 13.94
C LEU A 82 -2.89 9.13 13.59
N SER A 83 -3.43 8.06 13.00
CA SER A 83 -2.68 6.89 12.58
C SER A 83 -3.00 6.42 11.15
N TYR A 84 -3.59 7.29 10.34
CA TYR A 84 -3.77 7.07 8.91
C TYR A 84 -2.54 7.45 8.10
N SER A 85 -2.46 6.92 6.91
CA SER A 85 -1.44 7.22 5.91
C SER A 85 -2.07 7.55 4.55
N ASP A 86 -1.25 8.13 3.66
CA ASP A 86 -1.61 8.56 2.31
C ASP A 86 -2.72 9.62 2.27
N LEU A 87 -2.68 10.56 3.20
CA LEU A 87 -3.63 11.66 3.33
C LEU A 87 -3.03 13.00 2.89
N PRO A 88 -3.78 13.83 2.12
CA PRO A 88 -3.41 15.23 1.92
C PRO A 88 -3.30 15.98 3.26
N TYR A 89 -2.36 16.90 3.38
CA TYR A 89 -2.21 17.72 4.60
C TYR A 89 -3.48 18.50 4.95
N GLU A 90 -4.26 18.92 3.97
CA GLU A 90 -5.56 19.57 4.19
C GLU A 90 -6.50 18.64 4.97
N THR A 91 -6.63 17.38 4.56
CA THR A 91 -7.44 16.37 5.26
C THR A 91 -6.94 16.15 6.69
N VAL A 92 -5.62 16.03 6.89
CA VAL A 92 -5.03 15.88 8.23
C VAL A 92 -5.41 17.06 9.13
N MET A 93 -5.35 18.30 8.61
CA MET A 93 -5.70 19.49 9.37
C MET A 93 -7.20 19.64 9.61
N HIS A 94 -8.06 19.17 8.70
CA HIS A 94 -9.51 19.10 8.96
C HIS A 94 -9.84 18.12 10.08
N ILE A 95 -9.23 16.93 10.10
CA ILE A 95 -9.38 15.96 11.20
C ILE A 95 -8.91 16.60 12.52
N GLY A 96 -7.73 17.23 12.52
CA GLY A 96 -7.19 17.93 13.69
C GLY A 96 -8.13 19.02 14.21
N SER A 97 -8.73 19.79 13.30
CA SER A 97 -9.68 20.86 13.66
C SER A 97 -10.95 20.30 14.30
N ARG A 98 -11.49 19.16 13.79
CA ARG A 98 -12.64 18.46 14.38
C ARG A 98 -12.33 18.00 15.81
N VAL A 99 -11.17 17.40 16.03
CA VAL A 99 -10.72 16.92 17.34
C VAL A 99 -10.60 18.07 18.34
N ILE A 100 -9.89 19.15 17.93
CA ILE A 100 -9.67 20.32 18.80
C ILE A 100 -10.99 21.02 19.14
N ALA A 101 -11.88 21.18 18.16
CA ALA A 101 -13.21 21.78 18.37
C ALA A 101 -14.11 20.92 19.29
N ALA A 102 -13.91 19.61 19.31
CA ALA A 102 -14.61 18.70 20.22
C ALA A 102 -14.03 18.70 21.64
N GLY A 103 -12.86 19.32 21.87
CA GLY A 103 -12.25 19.53 23.19
C GLY A 103 -11.10 18.58 23.55
N ALA A 104 -10.65 17.73 22.63
CA ALA A 104 -9.51 16.83 22.84
C ALA A 104 -8.23 17.38 22.21
N LYS A 105 -7.08 16.88 22.68
CA LYS A 105 -5.77 17.14 22.05
C LYS A 105 -5.66 16.32 20.76
N PHE A 106 -5.20 16.95 19.67
CA PHE A 106 -4.82 16.24 18.45
C PHE A 106 -3.31 16.00 18.43
N SER A 107 -2.90 14.78 18.10
CA SER A 107 -1.49 14.42 18.04
C SER A 107 -1.17 13.42 16.92
N MET A 108 0.11 13.32 16.60
CA MET A 108 0.70 12.41 15.63
C MET A 108 1.95 11.77 16.22
N MET A 109 2.19 10.49 15.95
CA MET A 109 3.36 9.78 16.45
C MET A 109 4.58 10.05 15.60
N GLY A 110 5.72 10.28 16.27
CA GLY A 110 7.02 10.27 15.61
C GLY A 110 7.38 8.88 15.11
N SER A 111 8.14 8.81 14.01
CA SER A 111 8.55 7.54 13.41
C SER A 111 9.45 6.70 14.32
N TYR A 112 10.52 7.29 14.86
CA TYR A 112 11.52 6.56 15.66
C TYR A 112 10.97 5.88 16.93
N PRO A 113 10.11 6.51 17.75
CA PRO A 113 9.55 5.86 18.93
C PRO A 113 8.67 4.64 18.62
N THR A 114 8.15 4.54 17.39
CA THR A 114 7.28 3.44 16.97
C THR A 114 8.00 2.35 16.21
N MET A 115 9.29 2.53 15.88
CA MET A 115 10.06 1.52 15.17
C MET A 115 10.60 0.43 16.11
N LEU A 116 10.36 -0.83 15.74
CA LEU A 116 10.96 -1.99 16.36
C LEU A 116 12.39 -2.19 15.84
N LYS A 117 13.28 -2.64 16.73
CA LYS A 117 14.67 -2.94 16.36
C LYS A 117 14.80 -4.42 16.02
N SER A 118 15.38 -4.69 14.84
CA SER A 118 15.75 -6.03 14.40
C SER A 118 17.17 -6.39 14.81
N THR A 119 17.40 -7.69 14.99
CA THR A 119 18.75 -8.28 15.11
C THR A 119 19.39 -8.55 13.75
N LYS A 120 18.60 -8.47 12.68
CA LYS A 120 19.05 -8.61 11.29
C LYS A 120 19.03 -7.24 10.61
N PRO A 121 19.89 -7.02 9.59
CA PRO A 121 19.83 -5.80 8.79
C PRO A 121 18.45 -5.62 8.16
N VAL A 122 17.96 -4.39 8.14
CA VAL A 122 16.65 -4.03 7.58
C VAL A 122 16.81 -3.01 6.46
N ILE A 123 16.21 -3.29 5.32
CA ILE A 123 16.00 -2.30 4.26
C ILE A 123 14.51 -1.96 4.24
N SER A 124 14.16 -0.68 4.37
CA SER A 124 12.79 -0.24 4.15
C SER A 124 12.58 0.28 2.74
N VAL A 125 11.48 -0.13 2.13
CA VAL A 125 11.01 0.42 0.85
C VAL A 125 9.65 1.05 1.10
N CYS A 126 9.60 2.37 1.03
CA CYS A 126 8.39 3.17 1.17
C CYS A 126 8.14 3.97 -0.10
N ALA A 127 7.01 4.63 -0.18
CA ALA A 127 6.71 5.56 -1.26
C ALA A 127 6.04 6.81 -0.68
N VAL A 128 6.01 7.88 -1.44
CA VAL A 128 5.31 9.11 -1.04
C VAL A 128 3.81 9.03 -1.29
N ARG A 129 3.37 8.18 -2.24
CA ARG A 129 1.97 7.93 -2.58
C ARG A 129 1.77 6.49 -3.07
N THR A 130 0.55 5.98 -2.93
CA THR A 130 0.10 4.75 -3.59
C THR A 130 0.29 4.86 -5.10
N GLY A 131 0.75 3.79 -5.76
CA GLY A 131 0.97 3.76 -7.20
C GLY A 131 2.30 4.36 -7.69
N CYS A 132 3.20 4.87 -6.81
CA CYS A 132 4.51 5.39 -7.24
C CYS A 132 5.45 4.32 -7.83
N GLY A 133 5.20 3.03 -7.57
CA GLY A 133 6.05 1.93 -8.03
C GLY A 133 6.90 1.29 -6.93
N LYS A 134 6.44 1.38 -5.67
CA LYS A 134 7.09 0.75 -4.53
C LYS A 134 7.32 -0.75 -4.74
N SER A 135 6.28 -1.50 -5.12
CA SER A 135 6.35 -2.97 -5.25
C SER A 135 7.37 -3.43 -6.31
N GLN A 136 7.49 -2.72 -7.46
CA GLN A 136 8.54 -3.04 -8.44
C GLN A 136 9.95 -2.71 -7.92
N THR A 137 10.11 -1.63 -7.14
CA THR A 137 11.38 -1.28 -6.49
C THR A 137 11.77 -2.32 -5.44
N THR A 138 10.81 -2.74 -4.61
CA THR A 138 11.02 -3.84 -3.64
C THR A 138 11.48 -5.11 -4.35
N ARG A 139 10.80 -5.52 -5.42
CA ARG A 139 11.19 -6.72 -6.19
C ARG A 139 12.59 -6.61 -6.77
N ALA A 140 12.99 -5.45 -7.29
CA ALA A 140 14.34 -5.23 -7.81
C ALA A 140 15.39 -5.37 -6.70
N ILE A 141 15.15 -4.83 -5.51
CA ILE A 141 16.04 -4.96 -4.35
C ILE A 141 16.11 -6.42 -3.88
N VAL A 142 14.98 -7.12 -3.76
CA VAL A 142 14.93 -8.53 -3.36
C VAL A 142 15.71 -9.40 -4.37
N LYS A 143 15.49 -9.23 -5.68
CA LYS A 143 16.23 -9.94 -6.74
C LYS A 143 17.74 -9.72 -6.61
N GLU A 144 18.20 -8.49 -6.40
CA GLU A 144 19.62 -8.17 -6.27
C GLU A 144 20.22 -8.80 -4.99
N LEU A 145 19.52 -8.75 -3.85
CA LEU A 145 19.98 -9.39 -2.62
C LEU A 145 20.09 -10.92 -2.77
N MET A 146 19.08 -11.56 -3.36
CA MET A 146 19.06 -13.00 -3.61
C MET A 146 20.17 -13.41 -4.59
N SER A 147 20.46 -12.60 -5.61
CA SER A 147 21.57 -12.85 -6.55
C SER A 147 22.95 -12.81 -5.85
N ASN A 148 23.03 -12.09 -4.72
CA ASN A 148 24.21 -12.06 -3.83
C ASN A 148 24.17 -13.16 -2.75
N GLY A 149 23.30 -14.16 -2.90
CA GLY A 149 23.21 -15.33 -2.02
C GLY A 149 22.55 -15.08 -0.64
N LYS A 150 21.82 -13.96 -0.47
CA LYS A 150 21.15 -13.64 0.79
C LYS A 150 19.76 -14.26 0.84
N LYS A 151 19.39 -14.79 2.03
CA LYS A 151 18.04 -15.17 2.35
C LYS A 151 17.26 -13.92 2.74
N VAL A 152 16.27 -13.55 1.91
CA VAL A 152 15.49 -12.34 2.08
C VAL A 152 14.09 -12.69 2.56
N VAL A 153 13.65 -12.02 3.60
CA VAL A 153 12.27 -12.08 4.09
C VAL A 153 11.66 -10.69 4.00
N SER A 154 10.55 -10.58 3.29
CA SER A 154 9.78 -9.35 3.21
C SER A 154 8.68 -9.34 4.28
N VAL A 155 8.36 -8.17 4.83
CA VAL A 155 7.25 -7.98 5.79
C VAL A 155 6.35 -6.87 5.29
N ARG A 156 5.04 -7.14 5.28
CA ARG A 156 4.02 -6.23 4.77
C ARG A 156 2.80 -6.15 5.70
N HIS A 157 1.97 -5.13 5.51
CA HIS A 157 0.66 -5.04 6.12
C HIS A 157 -0.28 -6.12 5.56
N PRO A 158 -1.13 -6.73 6.40
CA PRO A 158 -2.28 -7.49 5.91
C PRO A 158 -3.39 -6.52 5.51
N MET A 159 -4.37 -7.03 4.80
CA MET A 159 -5.68 -6.38 4.71
C MET A 159 -6.53 -6.87 5.89
N PRO A 160 -6.93 -6.02 6.85
CA PRO A 160 -7.55 -6.46 8.11
C PRO A 160 -9.07 -6.74 7.94
N TYR A 161 -9.46 -7.33 6.81
CA TYR A 161 -10.86 -7.70 6.53
C TYR A 161 -11.30 -8.97 7.27
N GLY A 162 -10.34 -9.83 7.61
CA GLY A 162 -10.57 -11.14 8.21
C GLY A 162 -10.59 -11.14 9.73
N ASP A 163 -10.28 -12.30 10.28
CA ASP A 163 -10.09 -12.53 11.70
C ASP A 163 -8.69 -12.05 12.12
N LEU A 164 -8.63 -10.95 12.88
CA LEU A 164 -7.38 -10.34 13.34
C LEU A 164 -6.53 -11.29 14.21
N GLU A 165 -7.15 -12.22 14.95
CA GLU A 165 -6.42 -13.21 15.74
C GLU A 165 -5.72 -14.22 14.83
N ALA A 166 -6.40 -14.70 13.78
CA ALA A 166 -5.83 -15.57 12.78
C ALA A 166 -4.75 -14.84 11.94
N GLN A 167 -4.87 -13.53 11.78
CA GLN A 167 -3.92 -12.67 11.09
C GLN A 167 -2.78 -12.16 11.99
N LYS A 168 -2.61 -12.69 13.21
CA LYS A 168 -1.53 -12.23 14.12
C LYS A 168 -0.16 -12.32 13.47
N VAL A 169 0.18 -13.48 12.90
CA VAL A 169 1.41 -13.75 12.14
C VAL A 169 1.08 -14.74 11.03
N GLN A 170 1.28 -14.34 9.80
CA GLN A 170 1.08 -15.19 8.63
C GLN A 170 2.37 -15.24 7.82
N ARG A 171 2.76 -16.44 7.37
CA ARG A 171 3.95 -16.69 6.56
C ARG A 171 3.55 -17.27 5.22
N PHE A 172 4.11 -16.72 4.16
CA PHE A 172 3.82 -17.12 2.79
C PHE A 172 5.13 -17.45 2.07
N ALA A 173 5.27 -18.69 1.67
CA ALA A 173 6.42 -19.20 0.90
C ALA A 173 5.95 -20.02 -0.32
N SER A 174 4.66 -20.33 -0.40
CA SER A 174 4.04 -21.08 -1.49
C SER A 174 2.64 -20.53 -1.80
N ILE A 175 2.11 -20.89 -2.96
CA ILE A 175 0.73 -20.52 -3.36
C ILE A 175 -0.30 -21.16 -2.42
N GLU A 176 -0.01 -22.36 -1.90
CA GLU A 176 -0.88 -23.04 -0.93
C GLU A 176 -1.05 -22.22 0.35
N ASP A 177 -0.02 -21.46 0.76
CA ASP A 177 -0.11 -20.58 1.93
C ASP A 177 -1.15 -19.46 1.72
N LEU A 178 -1.28 -18.92 0.50
CA LEU A 178 -2.30 -17.92 0.17
C LEU A 178 -3.72 -18.48 0.37
N HIS A 179 -3.97 -19.69 -0.10
CA HIS A 179 -5.26 -20.37 0.08
C HIS A 179 -5.52 -20.73 1.54
N LYS A 180 -4.51 -21.26 2.24
CA LYS A 180 -4.58 -21.61 3.66
C LYS A 180 -4.99 -20.44 4.53
N HIS A 181 -4.43 -19.26 4.26
CA HIS A 181 -4.71 -18.04 5.01
C HIS A 181 -5.93 -17.27 4.46
N LYS A 182 -6.61 -17.78 3.43
CA LYS A 182 -7.80 -17.16 2.80
C LYS A 182 -7.54 -15.71 2.38
N CYS A 183 -6.38 -15.49 1.74
CA CYS A 183 -5.99 -14.16 1.28
C CYS A 183 -7.02 -13.57 0.33
N THR A 184 -7.24 -12.27 0.44
CA THR A 184 -7.99 -11.49 -0.56
C THR A 184 -7.17 -11.39 -1.85
N ILE A 185 -7.79 -10.91 -2.92
CA ILE A 185 -7.09 -10.71 -4.20
C ILE A 185 -5.99 -9.67 -4.05
N GLU A 186 -6.27 -8.56 -3.35
CA GLU A 186 -5.28 -7.53 -3.09
C GLU A 186 -4.08 -8.06 -2.28
N GLU A 187 -4.32 -8.93 -1.31
CA GLU A 187 -3.24 -9.60 -0.58
C GLU A 187 -2.44 -10.52 -1.49
N MET A 188 -3.11 -11.27 -2.37
CA MET A 188 -2.43 -12.13 -3.35
C MET A 188 -1.59 -11.31 -4.35
N GLU A 189 -2.10 -10.17 -4.83
CA GLU A 189 -1.38 -9.24 -5.71
C GLU A 189 -0.04 -8.80 -5.13
N GLU A 190 0.00 -8.65 -3.81
CA GLU A 190 1.20 -8.21 -3.09
C GLU A 190 2.12 -9.37 -2.69
N TYR A 191 1.58 -10.56 -2.40
CA TYR A 191 2.38 -11.67 -1.87
C TYR A 191 2.86 -12.63 -2.96
N GLU A 192 2.05 -12.90 -3.97
CA GLU A 192 2.39 -13.84 -5.07
C GLU A 192 3.70 -13.48 -5.80
N PRO A 193 4.02 -12.20 -6.11
CA PRO A 193 5.28 -11.86 -6.74
C PRO A 193 6.52 -12.22 -5.92
N HIS A 194 6.46 -12.14 -4.59
CA HIS A 194 7.53 -12.58 -3.70
C HIS A 194 7.71 -14.10 -3.73
N ILE A 195 6.60 -14.84 -3.66
CA ILE A 195 6.59 -16.30 -3.75
C ILE A 195 7.15 -16.76 -5.09
N ALA A 196 6.73 -16.13 -6.20
CA ALA A 196 7.20 -16.46 -7.54
C ALA A 196 8.72 -16.24 -7.72
N MET A 197 9.31 -15.29 -6.98
CA MET A 197 10.76 -15.07 -6.95
C MET A 197 11.50 -16.08 -6.04
N GLY A 198 10.79 -16.92 -5.29
CA GLY A 198 11.38 -17.81 -4.27
C GLY A 198 11.74 -17.10 -2.96
N SER A 199 11.20 -15.91 -2.72
CA SER A 199 11.35 -15.18 -1.47
C SER A 199 10.19 -15.48 -0.52
N VAL A 200 10.41 -15.33 0.78
CA VAL A 200 9.39 -15.45 1.82
C VAL A 200 8.82 -14.09 2.14
N ILE A 201 7.51 -14.02 2.32
CA ILE A 201 6.84 -12.81 2.81
C ILE A 201 6.01 -13.13 4.07
N TYR A 202 6.06 -12.23 5.04
CA TYR A 202 5.21 -12.25 6.21
C TYR A 202 4.23 -11.08 6.16
N ALA A 203 3.02 -11.33 6.65
CA ALA A 203 2.04 -10.30 6.93
C ALA A 203 1.34 -10.58 8.27
N GLY A 204 0.73 -9.58 8.85
CA GLY A 204 -0.05 -9.75 10.08
C GLY A 204 -0.14 -8.46 10.89
N VAL A 205 -0.84 -8.55 12.02
CA VAL A 205 -1.16 -7.39 12.86
C VAL A 205 -0.25 -7.20 14.08
N ASP A 206 0.59 -8.20 14.42
CA ASP A 206 1.57 -8.11 15.51
C ASP A 206 3.00 -8.12 14.96
N TYR A 207 3.51 -6.94 14.64
CA TYR A 207 4.80 -6.78 13.96
C TYR A 207 6.01 -7.17 14.81
N GLU A 208 5.89 -7.16 16.14
CA GLU A 208 6.94 -7.69 17.01
C GLU A 208 7.01 -9.22 16.92
N ALA A 209 5.86 -9.87 16.90
CA ALA A 209 5.79 -11.32 16.73
C ALA A 209 6.27 -11.74 15.33
N ILE A 210 5.87 -11.01 14.28
CA ILE A 210 6.34 -11.23 12.91
C ILE A 210 7.87 -11.10 12.85
N LEU A 211 8.43 -10.04 13.43
CA LEU A 211 9.88 -9.79 13.41
C LEU A 211 10.64 -10.98 14.03
N LYS A 212 10.18 -11.49 15.17
CA LYS A 212 10.80 -12.64 15.85
C LYS A 212 10.79 -13.91 14.99
N GLU A 213 9.75 -14.13 14.18
CA GLU A 213 9.71 -15.27 13.26
C GLU A 213 10.59 -15.05 12.03
N ALA A 214 10.52 -13.85 11.41
CA ALA A 214 11.31 -13.50 10.26
C ALA A 214 12.83 -13.58 10.52
N GLU A 215 13.28 -13.14 11.70
CA GLU A 215 14.70 -13.20 12.13
C GLU A 215 15.28 -14.60 12.16
N LYS A 216 14.46 -15.65 12.33
CA LYS A 216 14.92 -17.04 12.39
C LYS A 216 15.38 -17.57 11.04
N GLU A 217 14.86 -17.04 9.95
CA GLU A 217 15.13 -17.54 8.60
C GLU A 217 15.79 -16.50 7.66
N ALA A 218 15.77 -15.22 8.02
CA ALA A 218 16.32 -14.15 7.20
C ALA A 218 17.80 -13.88 7.46
N ASP A 219 18.55 -13.55 6.40
CA ASP A 219 19.80 -12.82 6.49
C ASP A 219 19.54 -11.31 6.49
N ILE A 220 18.53 -10.87 5.72
CA ILE A 220 18.12 -9.47 5.55
C ILE A 220 16.59 -9.43 5.55
N ILE A 221 16.02 -8.46 6.27
CA ILE A 221 14.59 -8.19 6.30
C ILE A 221 14.28 -6.99 5.43
N ILE A 222 13.26 -7.12 4.57
CA ILE A 222 12.70 -6.01 3.81
C ILE A 222 11.39 -5.57 4.48
N TRP A 223 11.34 -4.32 4.92
CA TRP A 223 10.07 -3.69 5.19
C TRP A 223 9.48 -3.20 3.87
N ASP A 224 8.49 -3.91 3.37
CA ASP A 224 7.71 -3.53 2.18
C ASP A 224 6.41 -2.86 2.63
N GLY A 225 6.53 -1.64 3.18
CA GLY A 225 5.43 -0.94 3.83
C GLY A 225 4.19 -0.79 2.94
N GLY A 226 3.02 -1.13 3.49
CA GLY A 226 1.73 -0.87 2.86
C GLY A 226 1.30 0.59 3.03
N ASN A 227 0.40 1.06 2.15
CA ASN A 227 -0.25 2.38 2.22
C ASN A 227 0.73 3.57 2.47
N ASN A 228 1.97 3.43 2.01
CA ASN A 228 3.03 4.44 2.12
C ASN A 228 3.32 4.92 3.55
N ASP A 229 3.13 4.01 4.49
CA ASP A 229 3.38 4.24 5.89
C ASP A 229 4.87 4.41 6.18
N MET A 230 5.18 5.04 7.30
CA MET A 230 6.55 5.05 7.85
C MET A 230 6.97 3.62 8.22
N PRO A 231 8.26 3.27 8.15
CA PRO A 231 8.72 1.93 8.54
C PRO A 231 8.36 1.57 9.98
N PHE A 232 7.89 0.32 10.21
CA PHE A 232 7.64 -0.20 11.55
C PHE A 232 8.89 -0.88 12.14
N TYR A 233 9.85 -1.22 11.30
CA TYR A 233 11.17 -1.67 11.72
C TYR A 233 12.20 -0.59 11.43
N LYS A 234 13.12 -0.38 12.37
CA LYS A 234 14.20 0.58 12.19
C LYS A 234 15.09 0.16 11.03
N PRO A 235 15.13 0.90 9.92
CA PRO A 235 15.95 0.52 8.79
C PRO A 235 17.43 0.86 9.00
N ASP A 236 18.29 0.06 8.40
CA ASP A 236 19.71 0.34 8.18
C ASP A 236 19.92 1.00 6.81
N LEU A 237 18.95 0.85 5.90
CA LEU A 237 18.88 1.54 4.62
C LEU A 237 17.41 1.87 4.30
N SER A 238 17.12 3.15 4.11
CA SER A 238 15.77 3.63 3.76
C SER A 238 15.69 4.03 2.29
N VAL A 239 14.83 3.34 1.53
CA VAL A 239 14.56 3.63 0.11
C VAL A 239 13.14 4.17 -0.02
N VAL A 240 12.99 5.31 -0.71
CA VAL A 240 11.68 5.95 -0.92
C VAL A 240 11.45 6.22 -2.40
N VAL A 241 10.26 5.85 -2.88
CA VAL A 241 9.88 6.03 -4.28
C VAL A 241 9.00 7.26 -4.44
N VAL A 242 9.34 8.11 -5.38
CA VAL A 242 8.57 9.30 -5.79
C VAL A 242 8.09 9.17 -7.24
N ASP A 243 7.05 9.92 -7.59
CA ASP A 243 6.34 9.79 -8.86
C ASP A 243 6.15 11.15 -9.54
N PRO A 244 6.91 11.46 -10.58
CA PRO A 244 6.81 12.74 -11.29
C PRO A 244 5.52 12.91 -12.10
N LEU A 245 4.67 11.87 -12.21
CA LEU A 245 3.31 12.03 -12.77
C LEU A 245 2.38 12.77 -11.80
N ARG A 246 2.80 12.96 -10.53
CA ARG A 246 2.09 13.71 -9.50
C ARG A 246 3.07 14.63 -8.76
N PRO A 247 3.69 15.59 -9.49
CA PRO A 247 4.70 16.46 -8.93
C PRO A 247 4.12 17.28 -7.77
N GLY A 248 4.87 17.42 -6.66
CA GLY A 248 4.44 18.09 -5.44
C GLY A 248 3.73 17.18 -4.43
N HIS A 249 3.27 15.98 -4.81
CA HIS A 249 2.67 15.06 -3.85
C HIS A 249 3.68 14.54 -2.82
N GLU A 250 4.96 14.52 -3.14
CA GLU A 250 6.05 14.12 -2.24
C GLU A 250 6.22 15.06 -1.03
N ILE A 251 5.63 16.27 -1.09
CA ILE A 251 5.70 17.29 -0.03
C ILE A 251 4.32 17.79 0.43
N SER A 252 3.22 17.17 -0.02
CA SER A 252 1.85 17.59 0.33
C SER A 252 1.00 16.48 0.93
N TYR A 253 1.57 15.27 1.13
CA TYR A 253 0.88 14.12 1.70
C TYR A 253 1.59 13.55 2.92
N TYR A 254 0.79 13.14 3.92
CA TYR A 254 1.27 12.47 5.12
C TYR A 254 1.09 10.94 5.00
N PRO A 255 2.10 10.14 5.37
CA PRO A 255 3.44 10.49 5.80
C PRO A 255 4.49 10.51 4.65
N GLY A 256 4.06 10.72 3.41
CA GLY A 256 4.93 10.75 2.24
C GLY A 256 6.13 11.67 2.41
N GLU A 257 5.91 12.91 2.88
CA GLU A 257 7.00 13.85 3.16
C GLU A 257 7.90 13.38 4.31
N VAL A 258 7.36 12.70 5.33
CA VAL A 258 8.18 12.13 6.40
C VAL A 258 9.13 11.08 5.83
N ASN A 259 8.62 10.20 4.98
CA ASN A 259 9.43 9.19 4.29
C ASN A 259 10.50 9.86 3.41
N LEU A 260 10.14 10.88 2.62
CA LEU A 260 11.08 11.64 1.78
C LEU A 260 12.24 12.20 2.62
N ARG A 261 11.93 12.85 3.76
CA ARG A 261 12.93 13.46 4.65
C ARG A 261 13.86 12.45 5.34
N MET A 262 13.40 11.22 5.52
CA MET A 262 14.13 10.15 6.19
C MET A 262 14.89 9.24 5.23
N ALA A 263 14.70 9.36 3.92
CA ALA A 263 15.29 8.49 2.92
C ALA A 263 16.80 8.63 2.82
N ASP A 264 17.51 7.50 2.73
CA ASP A 264 18.92 7.45 2.29
C ASP A 264 18.99 7.45 0.76
N ILE A 265 18.04 6.75 0.13
CA ILE A 265 17.92 6.61 -1.33
C ILE A 265 16.52 7.05 -1.76
N ILE A 266 16.44 7.88 -2.78
CA ILE A 266 15.17 8.28 -3.41
C ILE A 266 15.17 7.79 -4.85
N VAL A 267 14.15 7.02 -5.23
CA VAL A 267 13.94 6.54 -6.59
C VAL A 267 12.89 7.43 -7.26
N ILE A 268 13.28 8.24 -8.24
CA ILE A 268 12.36 8.96 -9.11
C ILE A 268 11.95 7.97 -10.21
N ASN A 269 10.75 7.40 -10.07
CA ASN A 269 10.25 6.37 -10.97
C ASN A 269 9.41 6.97 -12.10
N LYS A 270 9.08 6.19 -13.15
CA LYS A 270 8.22 6.57 -14.29
C LYS A 270 8.68 7.80 -15.08
N ILE A 271 9.98 8.08 -15.08
CA ILE A 271 10.51 9.24 -15.84
C ILE A 271 10.31 9.10 -17.35
N ASP A 272 10.08 7.88 -17.85
CA ASP A 272 9.76 7.59 -19.26
C ASP A 272 8.34 8.00 -19.66
N SER A 273 7.48 8.28 -18.69
CA SER A 273 6.07 8.64 -18.89
C SER A 273 5.74 10.05 -18.41
N ALA A 274 6.68 10.72 -17.70
CA ALA A 274 6.52 12.06 -17.16
C ALA A 274 7.10 13.14 -18.09
N TYR A 275 6.65 14.37 -17.95
CA TYR A 275 7.28 15.51 -18.59
C TYR A 275 8.62 15.86 -17.92
N PRO A 276 9.65 16.28 -18.68
CA PRO A 276 10.94 16.66 -18.10
C PRO A 276 10.85 17.70 -16.98
N ASP A 277 9.99 18.72 -17.16
CA ASP A 277 9.79 19.79 -16.17
C ASP A 277 9.23 19.26 -14.85
N ASP A 278 8.36 18.24 -14.88
CA ASP A 278 7.82 17.59 -13.67
C ASP A 278 8.90 16.77 -12.95
N VAL A 279 9.79 16.11 -13.70
CA VAL A 279 10.95 15.40 -13.12
C VAL A 279 11.89 16.38 -12.46
N ASP A 280 12.18 17.52 -13.09
CA ASP A 280 13.04 18.58 -12.56
C ASP A 280 12.42 19.20 -11.30
N PHE A 281 11.11 19.43 -11.28
CA PHE A 281 10.38 19.94 -10.11
C PHE A 281 10.48 18.98 -8.90
N VAL A 282 10.26 17.69 -9.12
CA VAL A 282 10.43 16.67 -8.07
C VAL A 282 11.88 16.62 -7.58
N LEU A 283 12.85 16.71 -8.49
CA LEU A 283 14.27 16.74 -8.13
C LEU A 283 14.63 17.98 -7.30
N GLU A 284 14.05 19.14 -7.61
CA GLU A 284 14.22 20.36 -6.82
C GLU A 284 13.63 20.19 -5.41
N ASN A 285 12.44 19.61 -5.27
CA ASN A 285 11.86 19.30 -3.98
C ASN A 285 12.75 18.35 -3.16
N ILE A 286 13.30 17.29 -3.79
CA ILE A 286 14.24 16.40 -3.11
C ILE A 286 15.45 17.19 -2.59
N ARG A 287 16.05 18.04 -3.40
CA ARG A 287 17.20 18.88 -2.99
C ARG A 287 16.87 19.80 -1.84
N ASN A 288 15.66 20.35 -1.80
CA ASN A 288 15.23 21.28 -0.75
C ASN A 288 14.88 20.55 0.56
N TYR A 289 14.27 19.37 0.50
CA TYR A 289 13.73 18.68 1.68
C TYR A 289 14.62 17.55 2.20
N ASN A 290 15.44 16.93 1.32
CA ASN A 290 16.43 15.92 1.72
C ASN A 290 17.67 15.93 0.81
N PRO A 291 18.55 16.96 0.95
CA PRO A 291 19.75 17.12 0.11
C PRO A 291 20.80 16.04 0.30
N LYS A 292 20.66 15.17 1.31
CA LYS A 292 21.62 14.08 1.59
C LYS A 292 21.30 12.78 0.88
N ALA A 293 20.06 12.60 0.44
CA ALA A 293 19.64 11.38 -0.22
C ALA A 293 20.36 11.21 -1.57
N GLN A 294 20.73 9.97 -1.87
CA GLN A 294 21.17 9.62 -3.22
C GLN A 294 19.94 9.40 -4.11
N VAL A 295 19.95 9.94 -5.32
CA VAL A 295 18.83 9.85 -6.25
C VAL A 295 19.13 8.82 -7.32
N ILE A 296 18.18 7.90 -7.54
CA ILE A 296 18.14 6.94 -8.65
C ILE A 296 17.03 7.38 -9.59
N PHE A 297 17.33 7.49 -10.88
CA PHE A 297 16.33 7.67 -11.92
C PHE A 297 15.90 6.33 -12.47
N ALA A 298 14.59 6.12 -12.64
CA ALA A 298 14.05 4.87 -13.13
C ALA A 298 12.83 5.09 -14.03
N ALA A 299 12.70 4.23 -15.04
CA ALA A 299 11.51 4.07 -15.84
C ALA A 299 10.68 2.89 -15.31
N SER A 300 9.38 2.92 -15.57
CA SER A 300 8.49 1.78 -15.37
C SER A 300 8.32 1.05 -16.71
N ALA A 301 9.28 0.18 -17.03
CA ALA A 301 9.30 -0.50 -18.33
C ALA A 301 8.08 -1.42 -18.48
N ILE A 302 7.27 -1.13 -19.49
CA ILE A 302 6.05 -1.88 -19.79
C ILE A 302 6.33 -2.96 -20.79
N MET A 303 5.92 -4.20 -20.48
CA MET A 303 5.98 -5.38 -21.32
C MET A 303 4.56 -5.94 -21.51
N VAL A 304 4.30 -6.52 -22.68
CA VAL A 304 3.01 -7.10 -23.04
C VAL A 304 3.25 -8.50 -23.60
N ASP A 305 2.48 -9.50 -23.12
CA ASP A 305 2.63 -10.89 -23.59
C ASP A 305 2.31 -11.04 -25.09
N ASN A 306 1.17 -10.49 -25.52
CA ASN A 306 0.69 -10.62 -26.90
C ASN A 306 0.29 -9.25 -27.46
N PRO A 307 1.25 -8.46 -28.00
CA PRO A 307 0.99 -7.12 -28.53
C PRO A 307 -0.02 -7.08 -29.69
N GLU A 308 -0.15 -8.17 -30.43
CA GLU A 308 -1.13 -8.32 -31.52
C GLU A 308 -2.58 -8.28 -31.04
N LEU A 309 -2.85 -8.55 -29.78
CA LEU A 309 -4.17 -8.39 -29.16
C LEU A 309 -4.49 -6.93 -28.81
N ILE A 310 -3.52 -6.02 -28.97
CA ILE A 310 -3.69 -4.57 -28.76
C ILE A 310 -3.73 -3.84 -30.08
N LEU A 311 -2.80 -4.15 -31.00
CA LEU A 311 -2.59 -3.41 -32.24
C LEU A 311 -3.86 -3.35 -33.09
N ASN A 312 -4.34 -2.11 -33.37
CA ASN A 312 -5.54 -1.83 -34.16
C ASN A 312 -6.84 -2.50 -33.60
N LYS A 313 -6.91 -2.78 -32.30
CA LYS A 313 -8.08 -3.36 -31.62
C LYS A 313 -8.81 -2.33 -30.78
N ASN A 314 -10.12 -2.53 -30.59
CA ASN A 314 -10.91 -1.85 -29.58
C ASN A 314 -10.74 -2.66 -28.28
N VAL A 315 -10.02 -2.10 -27.31
CA VAL A 315 -9.60 -2.85 -26.11
C VAL A 315 -10.30 -2.37 -24.85
N LEU A 316 -10.69 -3.32 -24.00
CA LEU A 316 -11.03 -3.04 -22.61
C LEU A 316 -9.76 -3.14 -21.79
N VAL A 317 -9.40 -2.06 -21.09
CA VAL A 317 -8.24 -2.05 -20.17
C VAL A 317 -8.70 -2.29 -18.75
N ILE A 318 -8.07 -3.23 -18.06
CA ILE A 318 -8.28 -3.52 -16.63
C ILE A 318 -7.02 -3.10 -15.88
N GLU A 319 -7.20 -2.25 -14.89
CA GLU A 319 -6.11 -1.70 -14.07
C GLU A 319 -6.25 -2.11 -12.60
N ASP A 320 -5.16 -1.98 -11.86
CA ASP A 320 -5.13 -2.15 -10.41
C ASP A 320 -6.06 -1.15 -9.70
N GLY A 321 -7.06 -1.66 -8.98
CA GLY A 321 -8.08 -0.85 -8.31
C GLY A 321 -7.53 0.15 -7.30
N PRO A 322 -6.68 -0.26 -6.32
CA PRO A 322 -6.09 0.65 -5.34
C PRO A 322 -5.31 1.83 -5.95
N THR A 323 -4.61 1.62 -7.05
CA THR A 323 -3.89 2.69 -7.76
C THR A 323 -4.83 3.78 -8.28
N LEU A 324 -6.02 3.39 -8.74
CA LEU A 324 -7.02 4.30 -9.31
C LEU A 324 -7.86 4.99 -8.23
N THR A 325 -8.20 4.28 -7.16
CA THR A 325 -9.04 4.78 -6.07
C THR A 325 -8.22 5.54 -5.03
N HIS A 326 -7.44 4.84 -4.22
CA HIS A 326 -6.60 5.46 -3.18
C HIS A 326 -5.42 6.25 -3.74
N GLY A 327 -4.86 5.80 -4.86
CA GLY A 327 -3.78 6.50 -5.57
C GLY A 327 -4.24 7.71 -6.38
N GLU A 328 -5.54 7.87 -6.61
CA GLU A 328 -6.16 8.95 -7.40
C GLU A 328 -5.57 9.08 -8.81
N MET A 329 -5.07 7.97 -9.37
CA MET A 329 -4.55 7.97 -10.74
C MET A 329 -5.69 7.79 -11.75
N LYS A 330 -5.68 8.63 -12.80
CA LYS A 330 -6.69 8.56 -13.88
C LYS A 330 -6.46 7.39 -14.81
N ILE A 331 -5.22 6.95 -14.95
CA ILE A 331 -4.77 5.85 -15.82
C ILE A 331 -3.67 5.05 -15.12
N GLY A 332 -3.45 3.81 -15.57
CA GLY A 332 -2.37 2.95 -15.11
C GLY A 332 -1.54 2.36 -16.26
N ALA A 333 -0.78 1.32 -15.97
CA ALA A 333 0.16 0.69 -16.91
C ALA A 333 -0.53 0.09 -18.14
N GLY A 334 -1.75 -0.42 -18.00
CA GLY A 334 -2.53 -1.00 -19.10
C GLY A 334 -2.95 0.05 -20.12
N THR A 335 -3.39 1.21 -19.65
CA THR A 335 -3.74 2.33 -20.53
C THR A 335 -2.51 2.85 -21.29
N VAL A 336 -1.36 2.95 -20.60
CA VAL A 336 -0.09 3.33 -21.25
C VAL A 336 0.32 2.27 -22.27
N ALA A 337 0.20 0.98 -21.92
CA ALA A 337 0.48 -0.12 -22.84
C ALA A 337 -0.45 -0.08 -24.06
N ALA A 338 -1.76 0.05 -23.86
CA ALA A 338 -2.74 0.10 -24.95
C ALA A 338 -2.42 1.23 -25.95
N ASN A 339 -2.09 2.42 -25.45
CA ASN A 339 -1.70 3.56 -26.31
C ASN A 339 -0.35 3.29 -27.01
N ARG A 340 0.67 2.82 -26.30
CA ARG A 340 2.01 2.57 -26.83
C ARG A 340 2.02 1.47 -27.92
N PHE A 341 1.22 0.42 -27.72
CA PHE A 341 1.12 -0.70 -28.67
C PHE A 341 0.03 -0.51 -29.75
N GLY A 342 -0.55 0.68 -29.85
CA GLY A 342 -1.38 1.08 -30.99
C GLY A 342 -2.80 0.52 -30.96
N ALA A 343 -3.45 0.52 -29.80
CA ALA A 343 -4.88 0.27 -29.73
C ALA A 343 -5.67 1.23 -30.61
N LYS A 344 -6.71 0.76 -31.29
CA LYS A 344 -7.59 1.59 -32.11
C LYS A 344 -8.44 2.50 -31.23
N SER A 345 -8.98 1.97 -30.14
CA SER A 345 -9.72 2.72 -29.12
C SER A 345 -9.71 1.97 -27.78
N LEU A 346 -9.86 2.74 -26.70
CA LEU A 346 -10.17 2.23 -25.38
C LEU A 346 -11.69 2.20 -25.21
N ILE A 347 -12.23 1.08 -24.72
CA ILE A 347 -13.68 0.93 -24.53
C ILE A 347 -14.04 1.33 -23.10
N ASP A 348 -15.03 2.22 -22.98
CA ASP A 348 -15.56 2.64 -21.69
C ASP A 348 -16.44 1.51 -21.09
N PRO A 349 -16.09 0.95 -19.94
CA PRO A 349 -16.86 -0.13 -19.30
C PRO A 349 -18.09 0.37 -18.53
N ARG A 350 -18.25 1.70 -18.30
CA ARG A 350 -19.33 2.25 -17.47
C ARG A 350 -20.74 1.82 -17.90
N PRO A 351 -21.07 1.76 -19.21
CA PRO A 351 -22.38 1.29 -19.65
C PRO A 351 -22.68 -0.17 -19.32
N TYR A 352 -21.65 -0.96 -19.03
CA TYR A 352 -21.72 -2.40 -18.73
C TYR A 352 -21.48 -2.72 -17.26
N ALA A 353 -21.09 -1.71 -16.46
CA ALA A 353 -20.71 -1.89 -15.06
C ALA A 353 -21.91 -2.33 -14.21
N VAL A 354 -21.70 -3.36 -13.39
CA VAL A 354 -22.72 -3.89 -12.48
C VAL A 354 -22.22 -3.90 -11.03
N GLY A 355 -23.17 -3.88 -10.08
CA GLY A 355 -22.91 -4.04 -8.65
C GLY A 355 -21.87 -3.07 -8.13
N LYS A 356 -20.86 -3.57 -7.42
CA LYS A 356 -19.82 -2.75 -6.77
C LYS A 356 -18.96 -1.98 -7.77
N ILE A 357 -18.80 -2.46 -8.99
CA ILE A 357 -18.06 -1.76 -10.04
C ILE A 357 -18.78 -0.46 -10.44
N ALA A 358 -20.10 -0.51 -10.58
CA ALA A 358 -20.90 0.68 -10.88
C ALA A 358 -20.81 1.72 -9.74
N GLU A 359 -20.93 1.29 -8.48
CA GLU A 359 -20.75 2.17 -7.32
C GLU A 359 -19.36 2.80 -7.28
N THR A 360 -18.30 2.08 -7.67
CA THR A 360 -16.94 2.60 -7.71
C THR A 360 -16.83 3.75 -8.70
N PHE A 361 -17.43 3.65 -9.89
CA PHE A 361 -17.42 4.75 -10.86
C PHE A 361 -18.24 5.98 -10.40
N GLU A 362 -19.27 5.80 -9.57
CA GLU A 362 -20.00 6.92 -8.94
C GLU A 362 -19.15 7.65 -7.90
N ILE A 363 -18.40 6.90 -7.09
CA ILE A 363 -17.54 7.47 -6.04
C ILE A 363 -16.29 8.14 -6.63
N TYR A 364 -15.73 7.56 -7.70
CA TYR A 364 -14.50 8.02 -8.35
C TYR A 364 -14.74 8.38 -9.83
N PRO A 365 -15.44 9.49 -10.12
CA PRO A 365 -15.81 9.86 -11.49
C PRO A 365 -14.60 10.23 -12.37
N GLU A 366 -13.46 10.57 -11.76
CA GLU A 366 -12.21 10.94 -12.45
C GLU A 366 -11.45 9.74 -13.04
N ILE A 367 -11.84 8.49 -12.71
CA ILE A 367 -11.27 7.29 -13.35
C ILE A 367 -11.44 7.41 -14.87
N GLY A 368 -10.37 7.15 -15.61
CA GLY A 368 -10.34 7.23 -17.07
C GLY A 368 -11.19 6.17 -17.77
N THR A 369 -10.97 6.00 -19.07
CA THR A 369 -11.64 4.97 -19.89
C THR A 369 -10.97 3.61 -19.66
N LEU A 370 -11.30 2.98 -18.54
CA LEU A 370 -10.72 1.70 -18.08
C LEU A 370 -11.59 1.09 -16.99
N LEU A 371 -11.34 -0.16 -16.65
CA LEU A 371 -12.05 -0.91 -15.62
C LEU A 371 -11.14 -1.12 -14.39
N PRO A 372 -11.50 -0.58 -13.20
CA PRO A 372 -10.78 -0.88 -11.97
C PRO A 372 -11.03 -2.33 -11.56
N ALA A 373 -9.97 -3.11 -11.35
CA ALA A 373 -10.06 -4.43 -10.77
C ALA A 373 -10.34 -4.27 -9.27
N MET A 374 -11.60 -4.46 -8.91
CA MET A 374 -12.06 -4.45 -7.52
C MET A 374 -12.59 -5.84 -7.19
N GLY A 375 -12.12 -6.43 -6.08
CA GLY A 375 -12.58 -7.80 -5.78
C GLY A 375 -12.16 -8.28 -4.40
N TYR A 376 -12.93 -7.92 -3.38
CA TYR A 376 -12.71 -8.37 -2.00
C TYR A 376 -13.46 -9.67 -1.65
N GLY A 377 -14.40 -10.12 -2.48
CA GLY A 377 -15.21 -11.31 -2.21
C GLY A 377 -15.84 -11.92 -3.47
N GLU A 378 -16.43 -13.11 -3.32
CA GLU A 378 -17.03 -13.87 -4.44
C GLU A 378 -18.06 -13.07 -5.25
N LYS A 379 -18.84 -12.21 -4.59
CA LYS A 379 -19.84 -11.38 -5.29
C LYS A 379 -19.17 -10.35 -6.18
N GLN A 380 -18.15 -9.66 -5.65
CA GLN A 380 -17.41 -8.62 -6.39
C GLN A 380 -16.64 -9.22 -7.58
N MET A 381 -16.09 -10.43 -7.42
CA MET A 381 -15.47 -11.17 -8.53
C MET A 381 -16.46 -11.49 -9.63
N LYS A 382 -17.70 -11.88 -9.27
CA LYS A 382 -18.77 -12.09 -10.24
C LYS A 382 -19.20 -10.79 -10.93
N ASP A 383 -19.24 -9.67 -10.20
CA ASP A 383 -19.55 -8.35 -10.77
C ASP A 383 -18.44 -7.94 -11.77
N LEU A 384 -17.17 -8.17 -11.44
CA LEU A 384 -16.04 -7.93 -12.33
C LEU A 384 -16.10 -8.80 -13.59
N GLU A 385 -16.29 -10.12 -13.43
CA GLU A 385 -16.45 -11.07 -14.53
C GLU A 385 -17.60 -10.68 -15.45
N ALA A 386 -18.77 -10.37 -14.89
CA ALA A 386 -19.94 -9.95 -15.64
C ALA A 386 -19.68 -8.67 -16.42
N THR A 387 -19.07 -7.64 -15.79
CA THR A 387 -18.73 -6.37 -16.45
C THR A 387 -17.76 -6.60 -17.61
N ILE A 388 -16.70 -7.39 -17.42
CA ILE A 388 -15.72 -7.72 -18.48
C ILE A 388 -16.40 -8.43 -19.64
N ASN A 389 -17.19 -9.45 -19.34
CA ASN A 389 -17.79 -10.33 -20.35
C ASN A 389 -18.92 -9.67 -21.14
N THR A 390 -19.62 -8.70 -20.58
CA THR A 390 -20.67 -7.93 -21.26
C THR A 390 -20.13 -6.73 -22.04
N THR A 391 -18.95 -6.19 -21.69
CA THR A 391 -18.32 -5.06 -22.39
C THR A 391 -18.02 -5.44 -23.86
N GLU A 392 -18.51 -4.67 -24.82
CA GLU A 392 -18.27 -4.90 -26.25
C GLU A 392 -16.86 -4.42 -26.65
N CYS A 393 -15.90 -5.34 -26.75
CA CYS A 393 -14.51 -5.08 -27.13
C CYS A 393 -13.92 -6.25 -27.93
N ASP A 394 -12.85 -6.00 -28.69
CA ASP A 394 -12.13 -7.03 -29.46
C ASP A 394 -11.22 -7.88 -28.56
N SER A 395 -10.65 -7.28 -27.52
CA SER A 395 -9.74 -7.93 -26.59
C SER A 395 -9.68 -7.20 -25.23
N VAL A 396 -9.12 -7.88 -24.25
CA VAL A 396 -8.95 -7.39 -22.86
C VAL A 396 -7.45 -7.24 -22.54
N VAL A 397 -7.07 -6.07 -22.06
CA VAL A 397 -5.71 -5.76 -21.60
C VAL A 397 -5.72 -5.81 -20.07
N ILE A 398 -5.04 -6.79 -19.49
CA ILE A 398 -5.00 -7.02 -18.05
C ILE A 398 -3.70 -6.45 -17.49
N ALA A 399 -3.79 -5.38 -16.71
CA ALA A 399 -2.66 -4.69 -16.08
C ALA A 399 -2.71 -4.74 -14.55
N THR A 400 -3.31 -5.80 -14.02
CA THR A 400 -3.27 -6.11 -12.59
C THR A 400 -2.02 -6.94 -12.26
N PRO A 401 -1.48 -6.86 -11.03
CA PRO A 401 -0.33 -7.67 -10.61
C PRO A 401 -0.55 -9.17 -10.74
N ILE A 402 -1.79 -9.64 -10.51
CA ILE A 402 -2.17 -11.05 -10.65
C ILE A 402 -2.74 -11.36 -12.04
N ASP A 403 -2.75 -12.65 -12.38
CA ASP A 403 -3.44 -13.15 -13.57
C ASP A 403 -4.92 -13.39 -13.28
N LEU A 404 -5.77 -12.45 -13.69
CA LEU A 404 -7.22 -12.55 -13.51
C LEU A 404 -7.84 -13.81 -14.13
N ASN A 405 -7.25 -14.36 -15.19
CA ASN A 405 -7.74 -15.60 -15.82
C ASN A 405 -7.72 -16.82 -14.88
N ARG A 406 -7.00 -16.74 -13.76
CA ARG A 406 -6.95 -17.80 -12.74
C ARG A 406 -8.16 -17.74 -11.79
N PHE A 407 -8.86 -16.61 -11.73
CA PHE A 407 -9.92 -16.36 -10.75
C PHE A 407 -11.29 -16.16 -11.37
N ILE A 408 -11.33 -15.63 -12.60
CA ILE A 408 -12.57 -15.37 -13.35
C ILE A 408 -12.45 -15.92 -14.77
N ASN A 409 -13.58 -16.23 -15.36
CA ASN A 409 -13.64 -16.71 -16.74
C ASN A 409 -13.83 -15.54 -17.71
N ILE A 410 -12.75 -15.10 -18.35
CA ILE A 410 -12.80 -14.07 -19.39
C ILE A 410 -13.06 -14.74 -20.74
N ASN A 411 -14.25 -14.48 -21.32
CA ASN A 411 -14.70 -15.09 -22.58
C ASN A 411 -14.16 -14.40 -23.86
N LYS A 412 -13.16 -13.52 -23.71
CA LYS A 412 -12.55 -12.75 -24.81
C LYS A 412 -11.04 -13.01 -24.87
N PRO A 413 -10.41 -12.81 -26.04
CA PRO A 413 -8.95 -12.80 -26.11
C PRO A 413 -8.38 -11.78 -25.12
N SER A 414 -7.40 -12.21 -24.31
CA SER A 414 -6.80 -11.33 -23.30
C SER A 414 -5.28 -11.37 -23.36
N THR A 415 -4.65 -10.26 -23.02
CA THR A 415 -3.19 -10.15 -22.89
C THR A 415 -2.84 -9.47 -21.58
N ARG A 416 -1.74 -9.93 -20.97
CA ARG A 416 -1.23 -9.34 -19.74
C ARG A 416 -0.22 -8.25 -20.02
N VAL A 417 -0.23 -7.23 -19.15
CA VAL A 417 0.74 -6.16 -19.08
C VAL A 417 1.53 -6.30 -17.80
N TYR A 418 2.84 -6.26 -17.93
CA TYR A 418 3.78 -6.25 -16.79
C TYR A 418 4.56 -4.97 -16.81
N TYR A 419 5.02 -4.56 -15.64
CA TYR A 419 5.95 -3.45 -15.49
C TYR A 419 7.05 -3.78 -14.50
N GLU A 420 8.27 -3.42 -14.86
CA GLU A 420 9.45 -3.61 -14.03
C GLU A 420 10.23 -2.29 -13.92
N LEU A 421 10.97 -2.17 -12.80
CA LEU A 421 11.85 -1.03 -12.59
C LEU A 421 13.04 -1.13 -13.56
N ALA A 422 13.18 -0.13 -14.42
CA ALA A 422 14.32 0.01 -15.31
C ALA A 422 15.14 1.24 -14.91
N GLU A 423 16.24 1.01 -14.21
CA GLU A 423 17.11 2.07 -13.69
C GLU A 423 17.92 2.73 -14.78
N ILE A 424 18.18 4.03 -14.65
CA ILE A 424 18.89 4.83 -15.64
C ILE A 424 20.14 5.45 -14.99
N GLY A 425 21.30 5.01 -15.44
CA GLY A 425 22.57 5.56 -15.00
C GLY A 425 23.09 5.02 -13.66
N ILE A 426 23.85 5.83 -12.96
CA ILE A 426 24.45 5.54 -11.65
C ILE A 426 24.16 6.73 -10.73
N PRO A 427 23.80 6.52 -9.44
CA PRO A 427 23.70 5.22 -8.74
C PRO A 427 22.52 4.37 -9.22
N ASN A 428 22.60 3.07 -8.99
CA ASN A 428 21.53 2.09 -9.24
C ASN A 428 21.41 1.12 -8.06
N ILE A 429 20.37 0.30 -8.01
CA ILE A 429 20.11 -0.65 -6.92
C ILE A 429 21.29 -1.59 -6.70
N LYS A 430 21.86 -2.11 -7.79
CA LYS A 430 23.05 -2.99 -7.71
C LYS A 430 24.21 -2.31 -6.97
N THR A 431 24.49 -1.06 -7.29
CA THR A 431 25.57 -0.29 -6.63
C THR A 431 25.25 -0.04 -5.16
N ILE A 432 24.01 0.33 -4.85
CA ILE A 432 23.54 0.58 -3.48
C ILE A 432 23.61 -0.70 -2.65
N ILE A 433 23.07 -1.81 -3.14
CA ILE A 433 23.09 -3.10 -2.43
C ILE A 433 24.52 -3.60 -2.21
N LYS A 434 25.40 -3.46 -3.22
CA LYS A 434 26.81 -3.82 -3.06
C LYS A 434 27.49 -3.01 -1.94
N ASN A 435 27.13 -1.75 -1.77
CA ASN A 435 27.68 -0.93 -0.69
C ASN A 435 27.07 -1.29 0.67
N PHE A 436 25.78 -1.60 0.71
CA PHE A 436 25.09 -2.05 1.92
C PHE A 436 25.60 -3.39 2.45
N LEU A 437 26.06 -4.30 1.58
CA LEU A 437 26.58 -5.63 1.94
C LEU A 437 28.05 -5.65 2.37
N LYS A 438 28.78 -4.54 2.27
CA LYS A 438 30.17 -4.39 2.76
C LYS A 438 30.20 -4.19 4.27
#